data_f9818c2bc174cc01bdb180004d21b78a
#
_entry.id   f9818c2bc174cc01bdb180004d21b78a
#
_cell.length_a   1.000
_cell.length_b   1.000
_cell.length_c   1.000
_cell.angle_alpha   90.00
_cell.angle_beta   90.00
_cell.angle_gamma   90.00
#
_symmetry.space_group_name_H-M   'P 1'
#
loop_
_entity.id
_entity.type
_entity.pdbx_description
1 polymer ?
#
loop_
_entity_poly.entity_id
_entity_poly.type
_entity_poly.pdbx_seq_one_letter_code
_entity_poly.pdbx_strand_id
1 'polypeptide(L)'
;MRQAGIEVLGDRREGLMHNKFVVIDRLEVWTGSTNFNICSFYQNDNNLIRIRSSRLAEDYTVEFEEMFLADQFGPGSPANTPNPTLNVDGTRLEVYFSPDDGALARLLEVVSAANESIYFLAYSFTSDDLAEAITARGQQGVAVNGVFESDQYESNTGTEFDNLLAAGFDVRLDANPRHMHHKVIIIDEAITITGSYNYSASAERRNDENLLIIFDPEIAGLYLEEFWRVFDLAGE
;
A
#
# COMPACT_ATOMS: atom_id res chain seq x y z
N MET A 1 -1.79 -3.21 26.47
CA MET A 1 -2.55 -4.40 26.05
C MET A 1 -2.34 -5.57 27.02
N ARG A 2 -1.14 -6.15 27.18
CA ARG A 2 -0.93 -7.32 28.10
C ARG A 2 -1.43 -7.10 29.53
N GLN A 3 -1.24 -5.89 30.09
CA GLN A 3 -1.77 -5.54 31.44
C GLN A 3 -3.31 -5.51 31.50
N ALA A 4 -3.99 -5.40 30.37
CA ALA A 4 -5.44 -5.47 30.25
C ALA A 4 -5.95 -6.87 29.89
N GLY A 5 -5.09 -7.90 29.94
CA GLY A 5 -5.44 -9.27 29.63
C GLY A 5 -5.58 -9.58 28.13
N ILE A 6 -5.15 -8.66 27.25
CA ILE A 6 -5.16 -8.88 25.80
C ILE A 6 -3.90 -9.64 25.42
N GLU A 7 -4.06 -10.75 24.72
CA GLU A 7 -2.94 -11.51 24.19
C GLU A 7 -2.17 -10.70 23.15
N VAL A 8 -0.86 -10.77 23.20
CA VAL A 8 0.04 -10.05 22.29
C VAL A 8 1.18 -10.97 21.91
N LEU A 9 1.29 -11.25 20.63
CA LEU A 9 2.46 -11.87 20.01
C LEU A 9 3.30 -10.80 19.34
N GLY A 10 4.60 -10.85 19.49
CA GLY A 10 5.54 -9.97 18.81
C GLY A 10 6.33 -10.75 17.77
N ASP A 11 6.50 -10.15 16.60
CA ASP A 11 7.43 -10.66 15.60
C ASP A 11 8.87 -10.63 16.15
N ARG A 12 9.59 -11.72 15.94
CA ARG A 12 10.95 -11.92 16.47
C ARG A 12 11.98 -12.14 15.35
N ARG A 13 11.56 -11.93 14.10
CA ARG A 13 12.40 -12.09 12.91
C ARG A 13 13.08 -10.79 12.54
N GLU A 14 13.97 -10.87 11.55
CA GLU A 14 14.63 -9.72 10.96
C GLU A 14 13.70 -8.91 10.03
N GLY A 15 12.76 -9.58 9.33
CA GLY A 15 11.65 -8.95 8.60
C GLY A 15 10.65 -8.31 9.55
N LEU A 16 9.78 -7.45 9.04
CA LEU A 16 8.78 -6.75 9.84
C LEU A 16 7.39 -7.39 9.66
N MET A 17 6.69 -7.61 10.75
CA MET A 17 5.24 -7.67 10.72
C MET A 17 4.73 -6.24 10.51
N HIS A 18 4.59 -5.85 9.26
CA HIS A 18 4.28 -4.48 8.87
C HIS A 18 2.81 -4.28 8.50
N ASN A 19 2.01 -5.30 8.54
CA ASN A 19 0.56 -5.24 8.37
C ASN A 19 -0.09 -4.21 9.31
N LYS A 20 -1.05 -3.46 8.80
CA LYS A 20 -1.83 -2.45 9.52
C LYS A 20 -3.30 -2.70 9.27
N PHE A 21 -3.88 -3.64 10.02
CA PHE A 21 -5.29 -3.93 9.90
C PHE A 21 -5.95 -4.29 11.24
N VAL A 22 -7.26 -4.16 11.26
CA VAL A 22 -8.12 -4.65 12.35
C VAL A 22 -9.28 -5.40 11.72
N VAL A 23 -9.56 -6.60 12.22
CA VAL A 23 -10.77 -7.36 11.86
C VAL A 23 -11.75 -7.29 13.03
N ILE A 24 -12.99 -6.89 12.76
CA ILE A 24 -14.04 -6.76 13.76
C ILE A 24 -15.16 -7.75 13.44
N ASP A 25 -15.44 -8.62 14.41
CA ASP A 25 -16.54 -9.60 14.37
C ASP A 25 -16.50 -10.54 13.15
N ARG A 26 -15.34 -10.73 12.52
CA ARG A 26 -15.18 -11.45 11.22
C ARG A 26 -16.09 -10.91 10.13
N LEU A 27 -16.37 -9.61 10.17
CA LEU A 27 -17.32 -8.96 9.27
C LEU A 27 -16.80 -7.65 8.69
N GLU A 28 -15.95 -6.95 9.42
CA GLU A 28 -15.38 -5.66 9.00
C GLU A 28 -13.85 -5.72 9.04
N VAL A 29 -13.24 -5.10 8.04
CA VAL A 29 -11.80 -4.88 7.96
C VAL A 29 -11.53 -3.38 7.93
N TRP A 30 -10.58 -2.94 8.74
CA TRP A 30 -9.97 -1.63 8.67
C TRP A 30 -8.52 -1.81 8.26
N THR A 31 -8.09 -1.21 7.15
CA THR A 31 -6.72 -1.32 6.65
C THR A 31 -6.28 -0.05 5.92
N GLY A 32 -5.01 0.06 5.62
CA GLY A 32 -4.39 1.20 4.95
C GLY A 32 -2.96 1.42 5.41
N SER A 33 -2.47 2.64 5.28
CA SER A 33 -1.10 2.98 5.65
C SER A 33 -0.92 3.34 7.13
N THR A 34 -2.02 3.59 7.85
CA THR A 34 -2.01 4.15 9.21
C THR A 34 -1.48 3.17 10.24
N ASN A 35 -0.38 3.49 10.92
CA ASN A 35 0.01 2.81 12.15
C ASN A 35 -0.94 3.20 13.30
N PHE A 36 -1.31 2.25 14.16
CA PHE A 36 -2.26 2.50 15.26
C PHE A 36 -1.59 3.22 16.45
N ASN A 37 -1.09 4.43 16.20
CA ASN A 37 -0.50 5.33 17.20
C ASN A 37 -0.89 6.79 16.94
N ILE A 38 -0.70 7.64 17.96
CA ILE A 38 -1.14 9.06 17.93
C ILE A 38 -0.49 9.84 16.79
N CYS A 39 0.82 9.65 16.53
CA CYS A 39 1.52 10.39 15.49
C CYS A 39 0.95 10.06 14.10
N SER A 40 0.70 8.78 13.83
CA SER A 40 0.15 8.34 12.54
C SER A 40 -1.26 8.85 12.28
N PHE A 41 -2.09 9.00 13.33
CA PHE A 41 -3.45 9.50 13.18
C PHE A 41 -3.55 11.01 13.05
N TYR A 42 -2.62 11.78 13.62
CA TYR A 42 -2.81 13.23 13.77
C TYR A 42 -1.68 14.09 13.19
N GLN A 43 -0.57 13.50 12.77
CA GLN A 43 0.60 14.25 12.30
C GLN A 43 1.12 13.80 10.93
N ASN A 44 0.91 12.53 10.57
CA ASN A 44 1.33 12.00 9.29
C ASN A 44 0.19 12.02 8.28
N ASP A 45 0.49 12.18 7.01
CA ASP A 45 -0.47 11.91 5.95
C ASP A 45 -0.59 10.39 5.76
N ASN A 46 -1.78 9.89 6.04
CA ASN A 46 -2.11 8.45 6.01
C ASN A 46 -3.52 8.24 5.49
N ASN A 47 -3.80 7.02 5.08
CA ASN A 47 -5.16 6.58 4.81
C ASN A 47 -5.57 5.40 5.71
N LEU A 48 -6.85 5.27 5.92
CA LEU A 48 -7.49 4.14 6.59
C LEU A 48 -8.86 3.92 5.94
N ILE A 49 -9.07 2.76 5.37
CA ILE A 49 -10.34 2.37 4.76
C ILE A 49 -11.04 1.32 5.61
N ARG A 50 -12.37 1.46 5.75
CA ARG A 50 -13.25 0.49 6.39
C ARG A 50 -14.07 -0.23 5.34
N ILE A 51 -14.03 -1.54 5.32
CA ILE A 51 -14.78 -2.37 4.39
C ILE A 51 -15.58 -3.41 5.18
N ARG A 52 -16.88 -3.49 4.90
CA ARG A 52 -17.75 -4.49 5.51
C ARG A 52 -17.99 -5.63 4.53
N SER A 53 -17.27 -6.72 4.74
CA SER A 53 -17.36 -7.94 3.94
C SER A 53 -16.86 -9.13 4.75
N SER A 54 -17.69 -10.14 4.93
CA SER A 54 -17.30 -11.37 5.65
C SER A 54 -16.20 -12.15 4.91
N ARG A 55 -16.17 -12.09 3.56
CA ARG A 55 -15.13 -12.75 2.77
C ARG A 55 -13.79 -12.04 2.90
N LEU A 56 -13.77 -10.71 2.80
CA LEU A 56 -12.55 -9.95 3.03
C LEU A 56 -12.07 -10.12 4.49
N ALA A 57 -13.01 -10.13 5.45
CA ALA A 57 -12.67 -10.38 6.84
C ALA A 57 -12.13 -11.80 7.08
N GLU A 58 -12.56 -12.79 6.29
CA GLU A 58 -11.98 -14.14 6.28
C GLU A 58 -10.51 -14.11 5.82
N ASP A 59 -10.20 -13.42 4.72
CA ASP A 59 -8.83 -13.31 4.19
C ASP A 59 -7.89 -12.70 5.24
N TYR A 60 -8.26 -11.55 5.81
CA TYR A 60 -7.47 -10.91 6.86
C TYR A 60 -7.43 -11.69 8.18
N THR A 61 -8.43 -12.54 8.43
CA THR A 61 -8.43 -13.44 9.61
C THR A 61 -7.45 -14.59 9.41
N VAL A 62 -7.40 -15.18 8.21
CA VAL A 62 -6.43 -16.23 7.87
C VAL A 62 -5.01 -15.69 8.03
N GLU A 63 -4.71 -14.54 7.45
CA GLU A 63 -3.42 -13.85 7.60
C GLU A 63 -3.08 -13.58 9.08
N PHE A 64 -4.03 -13.11 9.86
CA PHE A 64 -3.84 -12.90 11.30
C PHE A 64 -3.58 -14.21 12.06
N GLU A 65 -4.37 -15.27 11.78
CA GLU A 65 -4.29 -16.55 12.50
C GLU A 65 -2.99 -17.28 12.17
N GLU A 66 -2.46 -17.20 10.95
CA GLU A 66 -1.16 -17.80 10.64
C GLU A 66 -0.02 -17.14 11.41
N MET A 67 -0.03 -15.81 11.52
CA MET A 67 0.95 -15.09 12.34
C MET A 67 0.74 -15.34 13.84
N PHE A 68 -0.49 -15.20 14.31
CA PHE A 68 -0.79 -15.16 15.75
C PHE A 68 -0.91 -16.54 16.39
N LEU A 69 -1.50 -17.53 15.69
CA LEU A 69 -1.70 -18.88 16.21
C LEU A 69 -0.59 -19.84 15.77
N ALA A 70 -0.14 -19.74 14.52
CA ALA A 70 0.86 -20.65 13.97
C ALA A 70 2.31 -20.13 14.06
N ASP A 71 2.51 -18.87 14.51
CA ASP A 71 3.82 -18.22 14.60
C ASP A 71 4.56 -18.20 13.23
N GLN A 72 3.78 -18.14 12.15
CA GLN A 72 4.28 -18.08 10.77
C GLN A 72 4.26 -16.63 10.31
N PHE A 73 5.43 -16.13 9.95
CA PHE A 73 5.64 -14.77 9.49
C PHE A 73 6.58 -14.75 8.29
N GLY A 74 6.41 -13.79 7.37
CA GLY A 74 7.28 -13.51 6.24
C GLY A 74 7.45 -14.72 5.31
N PRO A 75 8.65 -15.02 4.80
CA PRO A 75 8.87 -16.04 3.77
C PRO A 75 8.46 -17.47 4.15
N GLY A 76 8.00 -17.69 5.38
CA GLY A 76 7.44 -18.96 5.84
C GLY A 76 5.92 -19.04 5.78
N SER A 77 5.25 -17.94 5.45
CA SER A 77 3.80 -17.87 5.30
C SER A 77 3.34 -18.66 4.06
N PRO A 78 2.22 -19.38 4.14
CA PRO A 78 1.67 -20.09 2.99
C PRO A 78 0.78 -19.17 2.15
N ALA A 79 0.86 -19.23 0.83
CA ALA A 79 -0.08 -18.59 -0.08
C ALA A 79 -1.47 -19.27 0.03
N ASN A 80 -2.29 -18.80 0.93
CA ASN A 80 -3.55 -19.47 1.30
C ASN A 80 -4.75 -18.52 1.41
N THR A 81 -4.66 -17.29 0.90
CA THR A 81 -5.73 -16.29 0.90
C THR A 81 -7.00 -16.86 0.25
N PRO A 82 -8.12 -17.03 1.00
CA PRO A 82 -9.28 -17.78 0.51
C PRO A 82 -10.04 -17.08 -0.63
N ASN A 83 -10.10 -15.75 -0.60
CA ASN A 83 -10.88 -14.95 -1.53
C ASN A 83 -10.05 -13.79 -2.13
N PRO A 84 -8.94 -14.07 -2.86
CA PRO A 84 -8.04 -13.01 -3.35
C PRO A 84 -8.71 -12.02 -4.31
N THR A 85 -9.85 -12.40 -4.87
CA THR A 85 -10.72 -11.54 -5.69
C THR A 85 -12.16 -11.69 -5.21
N LEU A 86 -12.79 -10.58 -4.88
CA LEU A 86 -14.17 -10.56 -4.36
C LEU A 86 -14.96 -9.35 -4.89
N ASN A 87 -16.28 -9.38 -4.70
CA ASN A 87 -17.15 -8.24 -5.00
C ASN A 87 -17.87 -7.83 -3.72
N VAL A 88 -17.84 -6.55 -3.41
CA VAL A 88 -18.52 -5.94 -2.27
C VAL A 88 -19.46 -4.85 -2.81
N ASP A 89 -20.75 -5.07 -2.71
CA ASP A 89 -21.80 -4.14 -3.14
C ASP A 89 -21.63 -3.62 -4.59
N GLY A 90 -21.11 -4.46 -5.49
CA GLY A 90 -20.88 -4.13 -6.89
C GLY A 90 -19.41 -3.75 -7.20
N THR A 91 -18.64 -3.37 -6.21
CA THR A 91 -17.22 -3.03 -6.35
C THR A 91 -16.33 -4.28 -6.33
N ARG A 92 -15.51 -4.45 -7.36
CA ARG A 92 -14.47 -5.48 -7.38
C ARG A 92 -13.31 -5.05 -6.47
N LEU A 93 -12.89 -5.97 -5.60
CA LEU A 93 -11.70 -5.84 -4.76
C LEU A 93 -10.75 -7.01 -5.01
N GLU A 94 -9.47 -6.74 -4.86
CA GLU A 94 -8.44 -7.77 -4.81
C GLU A 94 -7.55 -7.52 -3.58
N VAL A 95 -7.17 -8.58 -2.89
CA VAL A 95 -6.28 -8.52 -1.73
C VAL A 95 -5.11 -9.49 -1.90
N TYR A 96 -3.93 -9.04 -1.56
CA TYR A 96 -2.69 -9.82 -1.60
C TYR A 96 -1.91 -9.56 -0.33
N PHE A 97 -1.39 -10.63 0.26
CA PHE A 97 -0.45 -10.54 1.36
C PHE A 97 0.96 -10.89 0.85
N SER A 98 1.95 -10.10 1.23
CA SER A 98 3.32 -10.45 0.93
C SER A 98 4.00 -11.01 2.18
N PRO A 99 4.96 -11.92 1.96
CA PRO A 99 5.65 -12.21 0.71
C PRO A 99 5.08 -13.37 -0.12
N ASP A 100 3.95 -13.94 0.23
CA ASP A 100 3.49 -15.24 -0.29
C ASP A 100 2.50 -15.17 -1.47
N ASP A 101 1.66 -14.13 -1.55
CA ASP A 101 0.60 -14.02 -2.58
C ASP A 101 1.06 -13.38 -3.90
N GLY A 102 2.33 -12.95 -4.03
CA GLY A 102 2.84 -12.34 -5.25
C GLY A 102 2.31 -10.92 -5.51
N ALA A 103 2.27 -10.10 -4.47
CA ALA A 103 1.73 -8.72 -4.49
C ALA A 103 2.38 -7.84 -5.57
N LEU A 104 3.72 -7.88 -5.71
CA LEU A 104 4.42 -7.10 -6.74
C LEU A 104 4.01 -7.50 -8.15
N ALA A 105 3.91 -8.80 -8.43
CA ALA A 105 3.55 -9.27 -9.76
C ALA A 105 2.18 -8.71 -10.17
N ARG A 106 1.21 -8.75 -9.27
CA ARG A 106 -0.11 -8.19 -9.54
C ARG A 106 -0.11 -6.67 -9.65
N LEU A 107 0.65 -5.98 -8.81
CA LEU A 107 0.84 -4.54 -8.89
C LEU A 107 1.37 -4.12 -10.27
N LEU A 108 2.41 -4.81 -10.76
CA LEU A 108 3.01 -4.54 -12.07
C LEU A 108 2.02 -4.78 -13.22
N GLU A 109 1.19 -5.83 -13.16
CA GLU A 109 0.14 -6.08 -14.16
C GLU A 109 -0.86 -4.91 -14.22
N VAL A 110 -1.34 -4.43 -13.07
CA VAL A 110 -2.33 -3.34 -13.01
C VAL A 110 -1.72 -2.02 -13.49
N VAL A 111 -0.50 -1.68 -13.05
CA VAL A 111 0.22 -0.48 -13.51
C VAL A 111 0.49 -0.54 -15.01
N SER A 112 0.93 -1.70 -15.53
CA SER A 112 1.20 -1.87 -16.96
C SER A 112 -0.06 -1.77 -17.84
N ALA A 113 -1.23 -1.90 -17.27
CA ALA A 113 -2.51 -1.76 -17.96
C ALA A 113 -3.06 -0.31 -17.97
N ALA A 114 -2.40 0.64 -17.30
CA ALA A 114 -2.81 2.04 -17.26
C ALA A 114 -2.89 2.63 -18.67
N ASN A 115 -3.92 3.44 -18.97
CA ASN A 115 -4.14 4.01 -20.29
C ASN A 115 -4.15 5.56 -20.30
N GLU A 116 -4.54 6.18 -19.21
CA GLU A 116 -4.75 7.63 -19.12
C GLU A 116 -3.84 8.27 -18.09
N SER A 117 -3.78 7.73 -16.86
CA SER A 117 -3.06 8.36 -15.76
C SER A 117 -2.55 7.38 -14.71
N ILE A 118 -1.44 7.73 -14.07
CA ILE A 118 -0.88 7.10 -12.88
C ILE A 118 -0.53 8.23 -11.90
N TYR A 119 -1.20 8.24 -10.76
CA TYR A 119 -0.89 9.12 -9.64
C TYR A 119 -0.42 8.29 -8.46
N PHE A 120 0.63 8.72 -7.76
CA PHE A 120 1.09 7.95 -6.60
C PHE A 120 1.57 8.82 -5.44
N LEU A 121 1.35 8.32 -4.22
CA LEU A 121 1.91 8.83 -2.97
C LEU A 121 2.73 7.70 -2.34
N ALA A 122 4.05 7.85 -2.26
CA ALA A 122 4.95 6.78 -1.89
C ALA A 122 5.83 7.15 -0.69
N TYR A 123 5.59 6.51 0.46
CA TYR A 123 6.46 6.63 1.62
C TYR A 123 7.87 6.10 1.30
N SER A 124 7.99 4.87 0.82
CA SER A 124 9.26 4.31 0.38
C SER A 124 9.10 3.67 -0.99
N PHE A 125 9.88 4.14 -1.97
CA PHE A 125 9.83 3.65 -3.34
C PHE A 125 11.25 3.41 -3.86
N THR A 126 11.66 2.14 -3.83
CA THR A 126 12.96 1.62 -4.26
C THR A 126 12.82 0.39 -5.15
N SER A 127 11.68 0.19 -5.78
CA SER A 127 11.40 -0.93 -6.69
C SER A 127 11.68 -0.53 -8.12
N ASP A 128 12.81 -0.98 -8.68
CA ASP A 128 13.20 -0.75 -10.07
C ASP A 128 12.10 -1.27 -11.02
N ASP A 129 11.56 -2.48 -10.78
CA ASP A 129 10.52 -3.08 -11.62
C ASP A 129 9.27 -2.19 -11.73
N LEU A 130 8.84 -1.59 -10.60
CA LEU A 130 7.68 -0.70 -10.58
C LEU A 130 7.98 0.64 -11.29
N ALA A 131 9.17 1.20 -11.08
CA ALA A 131 9.60 2.42 -11.75
C ALA A 131 9.73 2.22 -13.27
N GLU A 132 10.24 1.07 -13.71
CA GLU A 132 10.29 0.69 -15.12
C GLU A 132 8.89 0.56 -15.72
N ALA A 133 7.95 -0.08 -15.03
CA ALA A 133 6.56 -0.21 -15.49
C ALA A 133 5.87 1.17 -15.63
N ILE A 134 6.01 2.05 -14.64
CA ILE A 134 5.48 3.43 -14.69
C ILE A 134 6.13 4.20 -15.84
N THR A 135 7.46 4.13 -15.98
CA THR A 135 8.20 4.81 -17.05
C THR A 135 7.76 4.34 -18.42
N ALA A 136 7.58 3.04 -18.61
CA ALA A 136 7.11 2.47 -19.88
C ALA A 136 5.71 3.00 -20.27
N ARG A 137 4.82 3.19 -19.31
CA ARG A 137 3.47 3.77 -19.56
C ARG A 137 3.55 5.26 -19.85
N GLY A 138 4.33 6.01 -19.08
CA GLY A 138 4.54 7.44 -19.30
C GLY A 138 5.14 7.74 -20.67
N GLN A 139 6.10 6.94 -21.15
CA GLN A 139 6.67 7.04 -22.51
C GLN A 139 5.64 6.75 -23.61
N GLN A 140 4.55 6.07 -23.30
CA GLN A 140 3.42 5.84 -24.21
C GLN A 140 2.33 6.90 -24.12
N GLY A 141 2.55 7.97 -23.32
CA GLY A 141 1.66 9.11 -23.22
C GLY A 141 0.70 9.07 -22.02
N VAL A 142 0.83 8.09 -21.11
CA VAL A 142 0.09 8.09 -19.86
C VAL A 142 0.61 9.23 -18.97
N ALA A 143 -0.28 10.03 -18.38
CA ALA A 143 0.10 11.09 -17.44
C ALA A 143 0.64 10.47 -16.15
N VAL A 144 1.83 10.90 -15.71
CA VAL A 144 2.47 10.39 -14.48
C VAL A 144 2.78 11.55 -13.55
N ASN A 145 2.21 11.52 -12.35
CA ASN A 145 2.48 12.47 -11.28
C ASN A 145 2.68 11.71 -9.96
N GLY A 146 3.63 12.15 -9.14
CA GLY A 146 3.91 11.44 -7.90
C GLY A 146 4.49 12.30 -6.79
N VAL A 147 4.31 11.85 -5.54
CA VAL A 147 4.96 12.45 -4.39
C VAL A 147 5.73 11.37 -3.63
N PHE A 148 6.99 11.65 -3.36
CA PHE A 148 7.88 10.84 -2.53
C PHE A 148 8.03 11.49 -1.15
N GLU A 149 8.16 10.67 -0.14
CA GLU A 149 8.46 11.16 1.20
C GLU A 149 9.91 11.62 1.32
N SER A 150 10.11 12.83 1.82
CA SER A 150 11.41 13.53 1.77
C SER A 150 12.48 12.88 2.64
N ASP A 151 12.17 12.46 3.88
CA ASP A 151 13.14 11.79 4.76
C ASP A 151 13.55 10.42 4.18
N GLN A 152 12.63 9.73 3.48
CA GLN A 152 12.93 8.46 2.82
C GLN A 152 13.77 8.67 1.55
N TYR A 153 13.55 9.76 0.84
CA TYR A 153 14.42 10.15 -0.28
C TYR A 153 15.86 10.35 0.19
N GLU A 154 16.06 11.04 1.31
CA GLU A 154 17.39 11.32 1.84
C GLU A 154 18.07 10.08 2.46
N SER A 155 17.31 9.18 3.08
CA SER A 155 17.85 8.05 3.86
C SER A 155 17.94 6.73 3.12
N ASN A 156 17.08 6.50 2.11
CA ASN A 156 17.07 5.26 1.36
C ASN A 156 18.15 5.24 0.27
N THR A 157 18.76 4.06 0.09
CA THR A 157 19.58 3.80 -1.09
C THR A 157 18.72 3.24 -2.21
N GLY A 158 18.86 3.78 -3.43
CA GLY A 158 18.14 3.31 -4.61
C GLY A 158 16.69 3.80 -4.68
N THR A 159 16.43 5.01 -4.19
CA THR A 159 15.12 5.66 -4.41
C THR A 159 14.91 5.95 -5.90
N GLU A 160 13.68 5.77 -6.38
CA GLU A 160 13.32 5.96 -7.79
C GLU A 160 12.98 7.41 -8.15
N PHE A 161 13.07 8.33 -7.19
CA PHE A 161 12.75 9.76 -7.42
C PHE A 161 13.53 10.36 -8.59
N ASP A 162 14.87 10.26 -8.53
CA ASP A 162 15.73 10.86 -9.55
C ASP A 162 15.54 10.21 -10.93
N ASN A 163 15.26 8.89 -10.98
CA ASN A 163 15.01 8.16 -12.20
C ASN A 163 13.71 8.63 -12.87
N LEU A 164 12.63 8.78 -12.11
CA LEU A 164 11.35 9.24 -12.62
C LEU A 164 11.38 10.74 -12.99
N LEU A 165 12.08 11.58 -12.22
CA LEU A 165 12.29 12.98 -12.54
C LEU A 165 13.10 13.13 -13.85
N ALA A 166 14.17 12.35 -14.01
CA ALA A 166 14.99 12.36 -15.24
C ALA A 166 14.22 11.83 -16.46
N ALA A 167 13.21 10.96 -16.25
CA ALA A 167 12.30 10.53 -17.31
C ALA A 167 11.29 11.62 -17.73
N GLY A 168 11.25 12.75 -17.02
CA GLY A 168 10.44 13.92 -17.35
C GLY A 168 9.05 13.94 -16.72
N PHE A 169 8.82 13.13 -15.69
CA PHE A 169 7.55 13.10 -14.95
C PHE A 169 7.51 14.18 -13.87
N ASP A 170 6.31 14.66 -13.52
CA ASP A 170 6.12 15.62 -12.43
C ASP A 170 6.07 14.85 -11.10
N VAL A 171 7.25 14.59 -10.57
CA VAL A 171 7.43 13.97 -9.25
C VAL A 171 8.01 14.97 -8.28
N ARG A 172 7.50 14.98 -7.04
CA ARG A 172 7.82 15.96 -6.02
C ARG A 172 8.21 15.30 -4.70
N LEU A 173 8.96 16.02 -3.88
CA LEU A 173 9.18 15.66 -2.48
C LEU A 173 8.09 16.31 -1.62
N ASP A 174 7.56 15.56 -0.66
CA ASP A 174 6.49 16.05 0.20
C ASP A 174 6.95 17.19 1.13
N ALA A 175 5.98 17.95 1.65
CA ALA A 175 6.23 19.07 2.55
C ALA A 175 5.70 18.81 3.98
N ASN A 176 5.26 17.60 4.30
CA ASN A 176 4.81 17.29 5.65
C ASN A 176 6.01 17.27 6.62
N PRO A 177 6.05 18.10 7.67
CA PRO A 177 7.18 18.15 8.60
C PRO A 177 7.34 16.89 9.45
N ARG A 178 6.45 15.89 9.27
CA ARG A 178 6.51 14.56 9.86
C ARG A 178 6.71 13.53 8.76
N HIS A 179 5.65 12.88 8.30
CA HIS A 179 5.77 11.91 7.20
C HIS A 179 4.54 11.93 6.32
N MET A 180 4.76 11.99 5.03
CA MET A 180 3.81 11.55 4.02
C MET A 180 3.89 10.01 3.95
N HIS A 181 3.05 9.33 4.74
CA HIS A 181 3.18 7.90 4.99
C HIS A 181 2.26 7.04 4.13
N HIS A 182 1.68 7.61 3.09
CA HIS A 182 0.87 6.90 2.11
C HIS A 182 1.68 5.85 1.33
N LYS A 183 0.99 4.80 0.89
CA LYS A 183 1.41 3.84 -0.13
C LYS A 183 0.20 3.66 -1.03
N VAL A 184 0.03 4.60 -1.95
CA VAL A 184 -1.16 4.72 -2.80
C VAL A 184 -0.72 4.85 -4.25
N ILE A 185 -1.36 4.11 -5.14
CA ILE A 185 -1.32 4.35 -6.59
C ILE A 185 -2.77 4.43 -7.07
N ILE A 186 -3.07 5.45 -7.89
CA ILE A 186 -4.36 5.63 -8.52
C ILE A 186 -4.15 5.52 -10.02
N ILE A 187 -4.91 4.66 -10.68
CA ILE A 187 -4.78 4.39 -12.12
C ILE A 187 -6.07 4.77 -12.81
N ASP A 188 -5.93 5.57 -13.89
CA ASP A 188 -7.01 5.98 -14.79
C ASP A 188 -8.22 6.55 -14.03
N GLU A 189 -7.99 7.17 -12.85
CA GLU A 189 -9.02 7.72 -11.96
C GLU A 189 -10.12 6.71 -11.58
N ALA A 190 -9.84 5.42 -11.72
CA ALA A 190 -10.81 4.34 -11.56
C ALA A 190 -10.34 3.19 -10.66
N ILE A 191 -9.03 3.04 -10.47
CA ILE A 191 -8.46 1.97 -9.66
C ILE A 191 -7.59 2.58 -8.57
N THR A 192 -7.84 2.18 -7.33
CA THR A 192 -7.02 2.56 -6.17
C THR A 192 -6.25 1.36 -5.66
N ILE A 193 -4.96 1.51 -5.48
CA ILE A 193 -4.08 0.53 -4.84
C ILE A 193 -3.61 1.15 -3.52
N THR A 194 -3.83 0.45 -2.40
CA THR A 194 -3.46 0.94 -1.07
C THR A 194 -3.14 -0.23 -0.13
N GLY A 195 -2.76 0.06 1.11
CA GLY A 195 -2.41 -0.94 2.12
C GLY A 195 -1.17 -0.55 2.92
N SER A 196 -0.51 -1.54 3.48
CA SER A 196 0.74 -1.35 4.22
C SER A 196 1.99 -1.45 3.33
N TYR A 197 1.83 -2.00 2.10
CA TYR A 197 2.90 -2.40 1.20
C TYR A 197 3.71 -1.20 0.69
N ASN A 198 4.97 -1.10 1.13
CA ASN A 198 5.93 -0.17 0.54
C ASN A 198 6.44 -0.71 -0.80
N TYR A 199 6.75 0.17 -1.73
CA TYR A 199 7.26 -0.22 -3.05
C TYR A 199 8.76 -0.55 -2.98
N SER A 200 9.09 -1.68 -2.33
CA SER A 200 10.46 -2.07 -2.02
C SER A 200 10.66 -3.59 -2.00
N ALA A 201 11.89 -4.03 -2.24
CA ALA A 201 12.24 -5.44 -2.18
C ALA A 201 12.02 -6.07 -0.78
N SER A 202 12.11 -5.29 0.29
CA SER A 202 11.84 -5.77 1.65
C SER A 202 10.35 -6.05 1.86
N ALA A 203 9.48 -5.19 1.35
CA ALA A 203 8.04 -5.40 1.40
C ALA A 203 7.62 -6.67 0.64
N GLU A 204 8.22 -6.92 -0.54
CA GLU A 204 7.89 -8.09 -1.35
C GLU A 204 8.43 -9.41 -0.81
N ARG A 205 9.60 -9.41 -0.14
CA ARG A 205 10.34 -10.66 0.12
C ARG A 205 10.53 -11.01 1.58
N ARG A 206 10.25 -10.10 2.50
CA ARG A 206 10.69 -10.23 3.90
C ARG A 206 9.64 -9.84 4.93
N ASN A 207 8.86 -8.80 4.64
CA ASN A 207 7.86 -8.27 5.56
C ASN A 207 6.51 -8.96 5.35
N ASP A 208 5.70 -8.98 6.40
CA ASP A 208 4.27 -9.26 6.25
C ASP A 208 3.54 -7.95 5.95
N GLU A 209 3.02 -7.82 4.74
CA GLU A 209 2.31 -6.64 4.24
C GLU A 209 0.97 -7.02 3.64
N ASN A 210 0.08 -6.04 3.48
CA ASN A 210 -1.11 -6.20 2.64
C ASN A 210 -1.16 -5.16 1.53
N LEU A 211 -1.65 -5.59 0.38
CA LEU A 211 -1.95 -4.78 -0.79
C LEU A 211 -3.42 -4.98 -1.13
N LEU A 212 -4.19 -3.91 -1.18
CA LEU A 212 -5.60 -3.89 -1.57
C LEU A 212 -5.74 -3.12 -2.88
N ILE A 213 -6.43 -3.71 -3.88
CA ILE A 213 -6.75 -3.09 -5.16
C ILE A 213 -8.26 -2.94 -5.25
N ILE A 214 -8.74 -1.72 -5.47
CA ILE A 214 -10.15 -1.36 -5.48
C ILE A 214 -10.50 -0.82 -6.85
N PHE A 215 -11.41 -1.47 -7.55
CA PHE A 215 -11.88 -1.07 -8.88
C PHE A 215 -13.17 -0.28 -8.74
N ASP A 216 -13.05 1.00 -8.40
CA ASP A 216 -14.17 1.88 -8.13
C ASP A 216 -13.78 3.35 -8.35
N PRO A 217 -14.37 4.04 -9.33
CA PRO A 217 -14.02 5.43 -9.63
C PRO A 217 -14.44 6.42 -8.54
N GLU A 218 -15.48 6.13 -7.74
CA GLU A 218 -15.87 7.03 -6.63
C GLU A 218 -14.82 6.97 -5.51
N ILE A 219 -14.34 5.77 -5.19
CA ILE A 219 -13.25 5.60 -4.22
C ILE A 219 -11.96 6.21 -4.77
N ALA A 220 -11.63 5.96 -6.05
CA ALA A 220 -10.46 6.56 -6.69
C ALA A 220 -10.50 8.09 -6.65
N GLY A 221 -11.68 8.69 -6.83
CA GLY A 221 -11.89 10.13 -6.71
C GLY A 221 -11.53 10.68 -5.32
N LEU A 222 -11.90 9.98 -4.24
CA LEU A 222 -11.53 10.38 -2.87
C LEU A 222 -10.02 10.32 -2.62
N TYR A 223 -9.36 9.28 -3.15
CA TYR A 223 -7.90 9.18 -3.04
C TYR A 223 -7.19 10.22 -3.94
N LEU A 224 -7.80 10.59 -5.06
CA LEU A 224 -7.29 11.63 -5.95
C LEU A 224 -7.40 13.03 -5.32
N GLU A 225 -8.48 13.31 -4.55
CA GLU A 225 -8.58 14.54 -3.76
C GLU A 225 -7.41 14.64 -2.75
N GLU A 226 -7.09 13.55 -2.05
CA GLU A 226 -5.95 13.50 -1.13
C GLU A 226 -4.62 13.62 -1.88
N PHE A 227 -4.48 12.96 -3.05
CA PHE A 227 -3.30 13.10 -3.89
C PHE A 227 -3.03 14.56 -4.23
N TRP A 228 -4.02 15.30 -4.75
CA TRP A 228 -3.84 16.69 -5.13
C TRP A 228 -3.58 17.59 -3.92
N ARG A 229 -4.20 17.32 -2.76
CA ARG A 229 -3.89 18.04 -1.53
C ARG A 229 -2.40 17.92 -1.15
N VAL A 230 -1.85 16.72 -1.21
CA VAL A 230 -0.44 16.47 -0.88
C VAL A 230 0.48 17.03 -1.97
N PHE A 231 0.13 16.81 -3.22
CA PHE A 231 0.91 17.22 -4.39
C PHE A 231 1.03 18.75 -4.49
N ASP A 232 -0.05 19.50 -4.23
CA ASP A 232 -0.05 20.96 -4.28
C ASP A 232 0.78 21.58 -3.13
N LEU A 233 0.89 20.89 -2.01
CA LEU A 233 1.74 21.30 -0.88
C LEU A 233 3.20 20.88 -1.06
N ALA A 234 3.48 19.91 -1.91
CA ALA A 234 4.83 19.41 -2.15
C ALA A 234 5.69 20.48 -2.84
N GLY A 235 6.92 20.63 -2.39
CA GLY A 235 7.89 21.54 -3.00
C GLY A 235 8.27 21.10 -4.42
N GLU A 236 8.61 22.10 -5.27
CA GLU A 236 9.27 21.90 -6.55
C GLU A 236 10.75 21.47 -6.35
#